data_7c5d950ec49cd32108315de81a7439cb
#
_entry.id   7c5d950ec49cd32108315de81a7439cb
#
_cell.length_a   1.000
_cell.length_b   1.000
_cell.length_c   1.000
_cell.angle_alpha   90.00
_cell.angle_beta   90.00
_cell.angle_gamma   90.00
#
_symmetry.space_group_name_H-M   'P 1'
#
loop_
_entity.id
_entity.type
_entity.pdbx_description
1 polymer ?
#
loop_
_entity_poly.entity_id
_entity_poly.type
_entity_poly.pdbx_seq_one_letter_code
_entity_poly.pdbx_strand_id
1 'polypeptide(L)'
;MRVLIKNGTVVNADGQAKQDLLIESGIVRQLGSNISPQLPYEEIDATGCYVFPGGVDVHTHFNIDVGIARSCDDFFTGTRAAACGGTTTIIDHMGFGPNGCRLRHQLEVYRGYAAHKAVIDYSFHGVIQHINHAILDEIPMMVEEGLSSFKLYLTYQYKLNDDEVLQALRRLHESGALTTVHPENDAAIASKRAEFIAAGLTAPRYHALSRPLECEAEAIARMINLAQIAGNAPLYIVHLSNGLGLDYLRLARANHQPVWVETCPQYLLLDERSYDTEDGMKFILSXPLRNVREQDKLWCGISDGAIDVVATDHCTFSMAQRLQISKGDFSRCPNGLPGVENRMQLLFSSGVMTGRITPERFVELTSAMPARLFGLWPQKGILAPGSDGDVVIIDPRQSQQIQHRHLHDNADYSPWEGFTCQGAIVRTLSRGETIFCDGTFTGKAGRGRFLRRKPFVPPVL
;
A
#
# COMPACT_ATOMS: atom_id res chain seq x y z
N MET A 1 22.62 -7.78 -19.78
CA MET A 1 22.91 -6.35 -19.57
C MET A 1 23.41 -6.12 -18.16
N ARG A 2 24.47 -5.32 -18.01
CA ARG A 2 25.04 -5.01 -16.70
C ARG A 2 24.83 -3.56 -16.36
N VAL A 3 24.49 -3.30 -15.10
CA VAL A 3 24.35 -1.94 -14.57
C VAL A 3 25.18 -1.85 -13.29
N LEU A 4 26.04 -0.85 -13.21
CA LEU A 4 26.82 -0.61 -12.01
C LEU A 4 26.39 0.71 -11.39
N ILE A 5 25.88 0.65 -10.16
CA ILE A 5 25.51 1.85 -9.40
C ILE A 5 26.66 2.12 -8.44
N LYS A 6 27.30 3.28 -8.59
CA LYS A 6 28.54 3.59 -7.89
C LYS A 6 28.36 4.64 -6.82
N ASN A 7 29.11 4.50 -5.75
CA ASN A 7 29.39 5.56 -4.79
C ASN A 7 28.21 5.97 -3.93
N GLY A 8 27.12 5.22 -3.94
CA GLY A 8 25.99 5.54 -3.10
C GLY A 8 26.06 4.84 -1.75
N THR A 9 25.16 5.21 -0.87
CA THR A 9 24.96 4.49 0.38
C THR A 9 23.84 3.49 0.16
N VAL A 10 24.18 2.21 0.11
CA VAL A 10 23.21 1.14 -0.07
C VAL A 10 22.61 0.80 1.28
N VAL A 11 21.29 0.82 1.36
CA VAL A 11 20.56 0.59 2.60
C VAL A 11 19.63 -0.60 2.44
N ASN A 12 19.72 -1.52 3.37
CA ASN A 12 18.74 -2.59 3.54
C ASN A 12 18.16 -2.47 4.95
N ALA A 13 17.16 -3.30 5.26
CA ALA A 13 16.58 -3.22 6.60
C ALA A 13 17.57 -3.60 7.70
N ASP A 14 18.61 -4.37 7.37
CA ASP A 14 19.57 -4.86 8.36
C ASP A 14 20.86 -4.02 8.43
N GLY A 15 20.97 -2.97 7.64
CA GLY A 15 22.17 -2.14 7.73
C GLY A 15 22.41 -1.32 6.48
N GLN A 16 23.46 -0.51 6.52
CA GLN A 16 23.83 0.31 5.37
C GLN A 16 25.34 0.41 5.24
N ALA A 17 25.78 0.65 4.02
CA ALA A 17 27.20 0.84 3.73
C ALA A 17 27.37 1.64 2.45
N LYS A 18 28.39 2.48 2.43
CA LYS A 18 28.78 3.14 1.19
C LYS A 18 29.47 2.11 0.32
N GLN A 19 28.86 1.79 -0.81
CA GLN A 19 29.39 0.72 -1.67
C GLN A 19 28.73 0.78 -3.04
N ASP A 20 29.30 0.00 -3.95
CA ASP A 20 28.76 -0.15 -5.30
C ASP A 20 27.80 -1.33 -5.35
N LEU A 21 26.91 -1.31 -6.33
CA LEU A 21 25.92 -2.36 -6.56
C LEU A 21 25.96 -2.73 -8.04
N LEU A 22 26.20 -4.02 -8.32
CA LEU A 22 26.19 -4.52 -9.69
C LEU A 22 24.95 -5.36 -9.93
N ILE A 23 24.23 -5.01 -10.99
CA ILE A 23 23.06 -5.74 -11.45
C ILE A 23 23.40 -6.36 -12.80
N GLU A 24 23.09 -7.64 -12.97
CA GLU A 24 23.35 -8.34 -14.22
C GLU A 24 22.12 -9.15 -14.60
N SER A 25 21.62 -8.93 -15.82
CA SER A 25 20.41 -9.60 -16.32
C SER A 25 19.24 -9.45 -15.36
N GLY A 26 19.09 -8.27 -14.80
CA GLY A 26 17.97 -7.93 -13.93
C GLY A 26 18.10 -8.36 -12.49
N ILE A 27 19.19 -9.02 -12.12
CA ILE A 27 19.39 -9.60 -10.80
C ILE A 27 20.60 -8.95 -10.12
N VAL A 28 20.51 -8.67 -8.83
CA VAL A 28 21.64 -8.18 -8.06
C VAL A 28 22.73 -9.27 -8.07
N ARG A 29 23.92 -8.90 -8.48
CA ARG A 29 25.02 -9.84 -8.60
C ARG A 29 26.02 -9.67 -7.47
N GLN A 30 26.32 -8.43 -7.09
CA GLN A 30 27.43 -8.18 -6.18
C GLN A 30 27.24 -6.82 -5.54
N LEU A 31 27.64 -6.74 -4.27
CA LEU A 31 27.77 -5.46 -3.56
C LEU A 31 29.18 -5.41 -3.00
N GLY A 32 29.81 -4.23 -3.00
CA GLY A 32 31.14 -4.08 -2.46
C GLY A 32 31.80 -2.81 -2.94
N SER A 33 33.04 -2.64 -2.54
CA SER A 33 33.83 -1.47 -2.93
C SER A 33 34.50 -1.68 -4.27
N ASN A 34 34.54 -0.64 -5.07
CA ASN A 34 35.36 -0.61 -6.29
C ASN A 34 35.11 -1.79 -7.22
N ILE A 35 33.82 -2.07 -7.47
CA ILE A 35 33.47 -3.16 -8.39
C ILE A 35 33.86 -2.75 -9.81
N SER A 36 34.48 -3.68 -10.54
CA SER A 36 34.94 -3.45 -11.91
C SER A 36 34.36 -4.55 -12.81
N PRO A 37 33.15 -4.35 -13.32
CA PRO A 37 32.54 -5.41 -14.12
C PRO A 37 33.13 -5.49 -15.52
N GLN A 38 32.84 -6.61 -16.19
CA GLN A 38 33.18 -6.76 -17.59
C GLN A 38 32.37 -5.79 -18.46
N LEU A 39 33.00 -5.26 -19.48
CA LEU A 39 32.32 -4.44 -20.46
C LEU A 39 31.43 -5.32 -21.36
N PRO A 40 30.32 -4.81 -21.91
CA PRO A 40 29.83 -3.46 -21.68
C PRO A 40 28.95 -3.40 -20.42
N TYR A 41 28.89 -2.24 -19.79
CA TYR A 41 27.97 -1.99 -18.71
C TYR A 41 27.57 -0.53 -18.68
N GLU A 42 26.39 -0.27 -18.11
CA GLU A 42 25.93 1.09 -17.86
C GLU A 42 26.38 1.49 -16.46
N GLU A 43 26.87 2.71 -16.32
CA GLU A 43 27.30 3.20 -15.01
C GLU A 43 26.36 4.30 -14.55
N ILE A 44 25.92 4.21 -13.30
CA ILE A 44 25.06 5.20 -12.67
C ILE A 44 25.81 5.73 -11.45
N ASP A 45 26.03 7.04 -11.40
CA ASP A 45 26.74 7.67 -10.29
C ASP A 45 25.74 8.08 -9.22
N ALA A 46 25.80 7.44 -8.06
CA ALA A 46 24.90 7.71 -6.94
C ALA A 46 25.58 8.46 -5.81
N THR A 47 26.66 9.20 -6.12
CA THR A 47 27.39 9.96 -5.10
C THR A 47 26.45 10.87 -4.34
N GLY A 48 26.50 10.79 -3.01
CA GLY A 48 25.68 11.63 -2.15
C GLY A 48 24.25 11.15 -1.98
N CYS A 49 23.89 10.04 -2.63
CA CYS A 49 22.53 9.53 -2.61
C CYS A 49 22.42 8.25 -1.79
N TYR A 50 21.21 7.97 -1.35
CA TYR A 50 20.86 6.65 -0.82
C TYR A 50 20.42 5.76 -1.98
N VAL A 51 20.79 4.48 -1.89
CA VAL A 51 20.40 3.45 -2.85
C VAL A 51 19.60 2.43 -2.07
N PHE A 52 18.29 2.44 -2.28
CA PHE A 52 17.34 1.59 -1.53
C PHE A 52 16.77 0.50 -2.40
N PRO A 53 16.31 -0.61 -1.82
CA PRO A 53 15.46 -1.53 -2.59
C PRO A 53 14.23 -0.79 -3.10
N GLY A 54 13.79 -1.13 -4.29
CA GLY A 54 12.56 -0.55 -4.82
C GLY A 54 11.38 -0.77 -3.88
N GLY A 55 10.51 0.21 -3.78
CA GLY A 55 9.36 0.13 -2.89
C GLY A 55 8.40 -0.98 -3.28
N VAL A 56 7.76 -1.57 -2.28
CA VAL A 56 6.71 -2.57 -2.46
C VAL A 56 5.46 -2.00 -1.81
N ASP A 57 4.48 -1.62 -2.63
CA ASP A 57 3.22 -1.04 -2.13
C ASP A 57 2.14 -2.11 -2.19
N VAL A 58 1.71 -2.57 -1.03
CA VAL A 58 0.78 -3.68 -0.94
C VAL A 58 -0.67 -3.24 -0.87
N HIS A 59 -0.96 -1.97 -1.16
CA HIS A 59 -2.34 -1.51 -1.04
C HIS A 59 -2.66 -0.48 -2.11
N THR A 60 -3.09 -0.96 -3.27
CA THR A 60 -3.57 -0.11 -4.38
C THR A 60 -4.88 -0.67 -4.89
N HIS A 61 -5.63 0.17 -5.60
CA HIS A 61 -6.94 -0.16 -6.19
C HIS A 61 -7.01 0.37 -7.61
N PHE A 62 -6.11 -0.10 -8.49
CA PHE A 62 -6.17 0.34 -9.88
C PHE A 62 -7.34 -0.35 -10.59
N ASN A 63 -7.94 0.33 -11.54
CA ASN A 63 -9.07 -0.19 -12.33
C ASN A 63 -10.32 -0.53 -11.53
N ILE A 64 -10.41 -0.13 -10.26
CA ILE A 64 -11.53 -0.58 -9.45
C ILE A 64 -12.82 0.10 -9.91
N ASP A 65 -13.89 -0.70 -9.90
CA ASP A 65 -15.25 -0.23 -10.16
C ASP A 65 -16.02 -0.42 -8.87
N VAL A 66 -16.41 0.69 -8.23
CA VAL A 66 -17.11 0.62 -6.95
C VAL A 66 -18.63 0.78 -7.12
N GLY A 67 -19.12 0.64 -8.34
CA GLY A 67 -20.54 0.73 -8.65
C GLY A 67 -20.95 2.12 -9.03
N ILE A 68 -20.75 3.09 -8.15
CA ILE A 68 -21.10 4.49 -8.44
C ILE A 68 -20.04 5.19 -9.26
N ALA A 69 -18.84 4.64 -9.32
CA ALA A 69 -17.74 5.27 -10.05
C ALA A 69 -16.70 4.21 -10.38
N ARG A 70 -15.90 4.50 -11.39
CA ARG A 70 -14.74 3.69 -11.75
C ARG A 70 -13.49 4.54 -11.51
N SER A 71 -12.45 3.91 -10.97
CA SER A 71 -11.17 4.58 -10.75
C SER A 71 -10.67 5.24 -12.04
N CYS A 72 -10.09 6.43 -11.92
CA CYS A 72 -9.49 7.08 -13.06
C CYS A 72 -8.09 6.56 -13.37
N ASP A 73 -7.51 5.72 -12.50
CA ASP A 73 -6.23 5.06 -12.81
C ASP A 73 -6.46 3.62 -13.21
N ASP A 74 -5.82 3.23 -14.30
CA ASP A 74 -5.74 1.83 -14.70
C ASP A 74 -4.35 1.29 -14.34
N PHE A 75 -4.05 0.06 -14.78
CA PHE A 75 -2.76 -0.54 -14.45
C PHE A 75 -1.60 0.12 -15.20
N PHE A 76 -1.86 0.87 -16.27
CA PHE A 76 -0.78 1.65 -16.86
C PHE A 76 -0.52 2.93 -16.09
N THR A 77 -1.55 3.78 -15.93
CA THR A 77 -1.32 5.09 -15.29
C THR A 77 -0.94 4.94 -13.81
N GLY A 78 -1.52 3.96 -13.13
CA GLY A 78 -1.19 3.72 -11.74
C GLY A 78 0.22 3.20 -11.55
N THR A 79 0.65 2.23 -12.37
CA THR A 79 2.01 1.72 -12.23
C THR A 79 3.04 2.70 -12.78
N ARG A 80 2.67 3.53 -13.75
CA ARG A 80 3.55 4.63 -14.17
C ARG A 80 3.80 5.56 -12.99
N ALA A 81 2.75 5.95 -12.28
CA ALA A 81 2.90 6.81 -11.11
C ALA A 81 3.76 6.13 -10.04
N ALA A 82 3.53 4.84 -9.80
CA ALA A 82 4.32 4.08 -8.82
C ALA A 82 5.81 4.12 -9.20
N ALA A 83 6.12 3.87 -10.47
CA ALA A 83 7.50 3.88 -10.95
C ALA A 83 8.17 5.23 -10.72
N CYS A 84 7.45 6.31 -11.00
CA CYS A 84 7.98 7.66 -10.82
C CYS A 84 8.21 8.00 -9.35
N GLY A 85 7.58 7.27 -8.46
CA GLY A 85 7.72 7.45 -7.02
C GLY A 85 8.63 6.43 -6.34
N GLY A 86 9.35 5.62 -7.11
CA GLY A 86 10.30 4.68 -6.52
C GLY A 86 9.74 3.33 -6.12
N THR A 87 8.48 3.07 -6.45
CA THR A 87 7.83 1.79 -6.16
C THR A 87 7.97 0.89 -7.37
N THR A 88 8.50 -0.32 -7.16
CA THR A 88 8.78 -1.24 -8.25
C THR A 88 7.93 -2.51 -8.22
N THR A 89 7.12 -2.66 -7.17
CA THR A 89 6.21 -3.81 -7.06
C THR A 89 4.95 -3.34 -6.37
N ILE A 90 3.80 -3.79 -6.88
CA ILE A 90 2.54 -3.56 -6.19
C ILE A 90 1.82 -4.87 -5.95
N ILE A 91 1.01 -4.91 -4.90
CA ILE A 91 0.01 -5.95 -4.72
C ILE A 91 -1.32 -5.23 -4.62
N ASP A 92 -2.15 -5.44 -5.64
CA ASP A 92 -3.36 -4.66 -5.83
C ASP A 92 -4.57 -5.40 -5.25
N HIS A 93 -5.54 -4.63 -4.76
CA HIS A 93 -6.78 -5.21 -4.23
C HIS A 93 -7.80 -5.32 -5.36
N MET A 94 -8.17 -6.54 -5.69
CA MET A 94 -9.21 -6.76 -6.70
C MET A 94 -10.56 -6.30 -6.13
N GLY A 95 -11.32 -5.63 -6.96
CA GLY A 95 -12.66 -5.19 -6.56
C GLY A 95 -13.66 -6.34 -6.53
N PHE A 96 -14.86 -6.04 -6.04
CA PHE A 96 -15.92 -7.05 -5.99
C PHE A 96 -16.34 -7.47 -7.40
N GLY A 97 -16.62 -8.75 -7.54
CA GLY A 97 -17.13 -9.29 -8.79
C GLY A 97 -18.64 -9.48 -8.75
N PRO A 98 -19.21 -10.11 -9.77
CA PRO A 98 -20.66 -10.36 -9.79
C PRO A 98 -21.11 -11.23 -8.62
N ASN A 99 -22.37 -11.08 -8.24
CA ASN A 99 -22.96 -11.92 -7.19
C ASN A 99 -22.68 -13.40 -7.48
N GLY A 100 -22.16 -14.10 -6.45
CA GLY A 100 -21.98 -15.53 -6.53
C GLY A 100 -20.78 -16.00 -7.33
N CYS A 101 -19.93 -15.09 -7.83
CA CYS A 101 -18.83 -15.52 -8.67
C CYS A 101 -17.77 -16.28 -7.86
N ARG A 102 -16.97 -17.07 -8.58
CA ARG A 102 -15.85 -17.78 -8.02
C ARG A 102 -14.69 -16.82 -7.73
N LEU A 103 -13.79 -17.22 -6.86
CA LEU A 103 -12.59 -16.40 -6.59
C LEU A 103 -11.77 -16.19 -7.86
N ARG A 104 -11.67 -17.22 -8.69
CA ARG A 104 -10.91 -17.14 -9.93
C ARG A 104 -11.46 -16.08 -10.87
N HIS A 105 -12.76 -15.79 -10.80
CA HIS A 105 -13.35 -14.82 -11.72
C HIS A 105 -12.61 -13.49 -11.66
N GLN A 106 -12.43 -12.95 -10.44
CA GLN A 106 -11.77 -11.66 -10.33
C GLN A 106 -10.28 -11.73 -10.65
N LEU A 107 -9.63 -12.84 -10.33
CA LEU A 107 -8.24 -12.99 -10.72
C LEU A 107 -8.08 -12.90 -12.23
N GLU A 108 -8.94 -13.59 -12.99
CA GLU A 108 -8.87 -13.54 -14.45
C GLU A 108 -9.15 -12.15 -14.97
N VAL A 109 -10.16 -11.46 -14.42
CA VAL A 109 -10.49 -10.10 -14.82
C VAL A 109 -9.28 -9.18 -14.60
N TYR A 110 -8.69 -9.24 -13.40
CA TYR A 110 -7.61 -8.31 -13.04
C TYR A 110 -6.30 -8.65 -13.75
N ARG A 111 -6.04 -9.93 -14.01
CA ARG A 111 -4.89 -10.26 -14.84
C ARG A 111 -5.06 -9.69 -16.23
N GLY A 112 -6.27 -9.69 -16.74
CA GLY A 112 -6.54 -9.07 -18.03
C GLY A 112 -6.33 -7.56 -18.01
N TYR A 113 -6.71 -6.90 -16.92
CA TYR A 113 -6.47 -5.47 -16.79
C TYR A 113 -4.96 -5.14 -16.77
N ALA A 114 -4.17 -5.96 -16.10
CA ALA A 114 -2.75 -5.66 -15.88
C ALA A 114 -1.86 -6.10 -17.04
N ALA A 115 -2.22 -7.18 -17.72
CA ALA A 115 -1.41 -7.71 -18.82
C ALA A 115 -1.31 -6.64 -19.89
N HIS A 116 -0.11 -6.46 -20.43
CA HIS A 116 0.17 -5.48 -21.49
C HIS A 116 0.04 -4.02 -21.03
N LYS A 117 -0.24 -3.78 -19.75
CA LYS A 117 -0.39 -2.42 -19.22
C LYS A 117 0.61 -2.11 -18.12
N ALA A 118 0.82 -3.03 -17.18
CA ALA A 118 1.61 -2.74 -16.00
C ALA A 118 3.07 -2.47 -16.37
N VAL A 119 3.61 -1.41 -15.79
CA VAL A 119 5.00 -1.00 -15.99
C VAL A 119 5.94 -1.74 -15.04
N ILE A 120 5.44 -2.07 -13.85
CA ILE A 120 6.22 -2.73 -12.81
C ILE A 120 5.58 -4.07 -12.47
N ASP A 121 6.32 -4.89 -11.74
CA ASP A 121 5.85 -6.21 -11.35
C ASP A 121 4.70 -6.11 -10.36
N TYR A 122 3.78 -7.08 -10.40
CA TYR A 122 2.54 -6.96 -9.67
C TYR A 122 1.99 -8.32 -9.24
N SER A 123 1.17 -8.28 -8.22
CA SER A 123 0.36 -9.41 -7.80
C SER A 123 -0.97 -8.84 -7.29
N PHE A 124 -1.80 -9.70 -6.71
CA PHE A 124 -3.12 -9.29 -6.24
C PHE A 124 -3.43 -9.92 -4.89
N HIS A 125 -4.23 -9.20 -4.09
CA HIS A 125 -4.93 -9.82 -2.96
C HIS A 125 -6.26 -10.35 -3.50
N GLY A 126 -6.60 -11.56 -3.13
CA GLY A 126 -7.91 -12.07 -3.46
C GLY A 126 -8.99 -11.31 -2.69
N VAL A 127 -10.22 -11.36 -3.15
CA VAL A 127 -11.33 -10.72 -2.46
C VAL A 127 -12.36 -11.78 -2.11
N ILE A 128 -12.74 -11.82 -0.83
CA ILE A 128 -13.78 -12.75 -0.37
C ILE A 128 -15.04 -11.94 -0.10
N GLN A 129 -16.00 -12.05 -1.00
CA GLN A 129 -17.21 -11.27 -0.91
C GLN A 129 -18.42 -12.10 -0.44
N HIS A 130 -18.29 -13.42 -0.37
CA HIS A 130 -19.29 -14.29 0.23
C HIS A 130 -18.62 -15.60 0.58
N ILE A 131 -19.28 -16.38 1.42
CA ILE A 131 -18.75 -17.65 1.89
C ILE A 131 -19.76 -18.74 1.55
N ASN A 132 -19.29 -19.80 0.88
CA ASN A 132 -20.00 -21.05 0.68
C ASN A 132 -18.96 -22.14 0.45
N HIS A 133 -19.40 -23.37 0.26
CA HIS A 133 -18.47 -24.49 0.09
C HIS A 133 -17.58 -24.30 -1.12
N ALA A 134 -18.12 -23.79 -2.23
CA ALA A 134 -17.34 -23.61 -3.45
C ALA A 134 -16.20 -22.61 -3.24
N ILE A 135 -16.48 -21.51 -2.55
CA ILE A 135 -15.47 -20.50 -2.27
C ILE A 135 -14.39 -21.07 -1.34
N LEU A 136 -14.81 -21.75 -0.27
CA LEU A 136 -13.85 -22.32 0.68
C LEU A 136 -12.96 -23.36 0.00
N ASP A 137 -13.52 -24.19 -0.87
CA ASP A 137 -12.74 -25.19 -1.60
C ASP A 137 -11.76 -24.55 -2.59
N GLU A 138 -12.10 -23.38 -3.10
CA GLU A 138 -11.25 -22.71 -4.10
C GLU A 138 -10.03 -22.06 -3.47
N ILE A 139 -10.08 -21.71 -2.18
CA ILE A 139 -8.99 -20.98 -1.54
C ILE A 139 -7.64 -21.70 -1.66
N PRO A 140 -7.52 -23.01 -1.30
CA PRO A 140 -6.20 -23.66 -1.44
C PRO A 140 -5.69 -23.64 -2.88
N MET A 141 -6.58 -23.74 -3.87
CA MET A 141 -6.18 -23.72 -5.26
C MET A 141 -5.62 -22.35 -5.65
N MET A 142 -6.21 -21.27 -5.12
CA MET A 142 -5.73 -19.94 -5.40
C MET A 142 -4.36 -19.70 -4.77
N VAL A 143 -4.15 -20.23 -3.56
CA VAL A 143 -2.84 -20.11 -2.91
C VAL A 143 -1.78 -20.84 -3.74
N GLU A 144 -2.10 -22.01 -4.26
CA GLU A 144 -1.17 -22.74 -5.13
C GLU A 144 -0.80 -21.92 -6.37
N GLU A 145 -1.70 -21.10 -6.85
CA GLU A 145 -1.44 -20.26 -8.03
C GLU A 145 -0.71 -18.98 -7.69
N GLY A 146 -0.35 -18.79 -6.42
CA GLY A 146 0.47 -17.65 -6.03
C GLY A 146 -0.28 -16.50 -5.40
N LEU A 147 -1.57 -16.67 -5.08
CA LEU A 147 -2.33 -15.69 -4.31
C LEU A 147 -2.37 -16.13 -2.86
N SER A 148 -1.49 -15.57 -2.05
CA SER A 148 -1.37 -15.99 -0.66
C SER A 148 -1.87 -14.95 0.34
N SER A 149 -2.74 -14.04 -0.12
CA SER A 149 -3.42 -13.10 0.76
C SER A 149 -4.80 -12.79 0.22
N PHE A 150 -5.77 -12.60 1.12
CA PHE A 150 -7.15 -12.35 0.74
C PHE A 150 -7.74 -11.29 1.65
N LYS A 151 -8.54 -10.39 1.05
CA LYS A 151 -9.15 -9.26 1.75
C LYS A 151 -10.57 -9.57 2.15
N LEU A 152 -10.89 -9.32 3.42
CA LEU A 152 -12.24 -9.35 3.95
C LEU A 152 -12.69 -7.92 4.23
N TYR A 153 -13.99 -7.70 4.15
CA TYR A 153 -14.59 -6.40 4.46
C TYR A 153 -15.64 -6.56 5.56
N LEU A 154 -15.61 -5.65 6.54
CA LEU A 154 -16.65 -5.59 7.55
C LEU A 154 -17.64 -4.47 7.25
N THR A 155 -17.44 -3.76 6.16
CA THR A 155 -18.33 -2.71 5.69
C THR A 155 -18.44 -2.79 4.16
N TYR A 156 -19.24 -1.92 3.58
CA TYR A 156 -19.52 -1.88 2.14
C TYR A 156 -20.49 -2.97 1.72
N GLN A 157 -20.64 -3.17 0.41
CA GLN A 157 -21.67 -4.01 -0.16
C GLN A 157 -21.57 -5.46 0.28
N TYR A 158 -20.38 -6.00 0.29
CA TYR A 158 -20.17 -7.42 0.57
C TYR A 158 -19.48 -7.62 1.92
N LYS A 159 -20.03 -6.94 2.94
CA LYS A 159 -19.52 -7.14 4.29
C LYS A 159 -19.87 -8.55 4.79
N LEU A 160 -18.95 -9.10 5.57
CA LEU A 160 -19.10 -10.43 6.12
C LEU A 160 -19.54 -10.36 7.58
N ASN A 161 -20.38 -11.31 7.99
CA ASN A 161 -20.75 -11.41 9.40
C ASN A 161 -19.72 -12.27 10.14
N ASP A 162 -19.88 -12.37 11.45
CA ASP A 162 -18.86 -13.03 12.28
C ASP A 162 -18.67 -14.49 11.90
N ASP A 163 -19.74 -15.21 11.58
CA ASP A 163 -19.62 -16.60 11.18
C ASP A 163 -18.84 -16.75 9.87
N GLU A 164 -19.14 -15.89 8.92
CA GLU A 164 -18.43 -15.89 7.64
C GLU A 164 -16.95 -15.56 7.83
N VAL A 165 -16.67 -14.59 8.71
CA VAL A 165 -15.27 -14.21 9.01
C VAL A 165 -14.53 -15.39 9.63
N LEU A 166 -15.17 -16.11 10.58
CA LEU A 166 -14.52 -17.26 11.20
C LEU A 166 -14.20 -18.34 10.19
N GLN A 167 -15.16 -18.64 9.31
CA GLN A 167 -14.93 -19.64 8.27
C GLN A 167 -13.78 -19.23 7.35
N ALA A 168 -13.75 -17.98 6.94
CA ALA A 168 -12.70 -17.48 6.08
C ALA A 168 -11.33 -17.55 6.77
N LEU A 169 -11.27 -17.08 8.01
CA LEU A 169 -10.00 -17.08 8.77
C LEU A 169 -9.45 -18.50 8.88
N ARG A 170 -10.30 -19.45 9.21
CA ARG A 170 -9.86 -20.85 9.37
C ARG A 170 -9.33 -21.41 8.07
N ARG A 171 -10.08 -21.25 6.99
CA ARG A 171 -9.67 -21.85 5.72
C ARG A 171 -8.42 -21.16 5.16
N LEU A 172 -8.34 -19.84 5.29
CA LEU A 172 -7.16 -19.12 4.82
C LEU A 172 -5.92 -19.54 5.59
N HIS A 173 -6.04 -19.64 6.91
CA HIS A 173 -4.93 -20.09 7.74
C HIS A 173 -4.47 -21.49 7.36
N GLU A 174 -5.41 -22.43 7.22
CA GLU A 174 -5.09 -23.81 6.82
C GLU A 174 -4.42 -23.87 5.47
N SER A 175 -4.74 -22.94 4.59
CA SER A 175 -4.26 -22.96 3.21
C SER A 175 -2.95 -22.22 3.01
N GLY A 176 -2.41 -21.58 4.06
CA GLY A 176 -1.16 -20.84 3.93
C GLY A 176 -1.33 -19.42 3.43
N ALA A 177 -2.47 -18.81 3.66
CA ALA A 177 -2.74 -17.43 3.24
C ALA A 177 -2.82 -16.50 4.42
N LEU A 178 -2.48 -15.23 4.18
CA LEU A 178 -2.64 -14.16 5.17
C LEU A 178 -3.98 -13.49 4.94
N THR A 179 -4.77 -13.33 6.00
CA THR A 179 -6.04 -12.62 5.94
C THR A 179 -5.79 -11.14 6.15
N THR A 180 -6.25 -10.30 5.22
CA THR A 180 -6.27 -8.85 5.41
C THR A 180 -7.71 -8.40 5.59
N VAL A 181 -7.91 -7.27 6.28
CA VAL A 181 -9.27 -6.84 6.57
C VAL A 181 -9.40 -5.33 6.61
N HIS A 182 -10.54 -4.85 6.06
CA HIS A 182 -10.99 -3.47 6.24
C HIS A 182 -11.92 -3.46 7.46
N PRO A 183 -11.45 -2.96 8.61
CA PRO A 183 -12.16 -3.16 9.86
C PRO A 183 -12.89 -1.90 10.31
N GLU A 184 -14.15 -1.76 9.93
CA GLU A 184 -15.00 -0.69 10.46
C GLU A 184 -16.34 -1.28 10.86
N ASN A 185 -16.95 -0.71 11.89
CA ASN A 185 -18.26 -1.14 12.37
C ASN A 185 -19.34 -0.53 11.47
N ASP A 186 -19.88 -1.34 10.57
CA ASP A 186 -20.80 -0.88 9.54
C ASP A 186 -22.11 -0.35 10.13
N ALA A 187 -22.66 -1.02 11.13
CA ALA A 187 -23.93 -0.61 11.72
C ALA A 187 -23.81 0.75 12.40
N ALA A 188 -22.71 0.98 13.13
CA ALA A 188 -22.50 2.24 13.80
C ALA A 188 -22.36 3.38 12.78
N ILE A 189 -21.62 3.13 11.70
CA ILE A 189 -21.46 4.12 10.63
C ILE A 189 -22.82 4.44 10.00
N ALA A 190 -23.60 3.42 9.67
CA ALA A 190 -24.87 3.61 9.02
C ALA A 190 -25.82 4.43 9.89
N SER A 191 -25.82 4.18 11.19
CA SER A 191 -26.65 4.90 12.13
C SER A 191 -26.27 6.37 12.20
N LYS A 192 -24.99 6.67 12.34
CA LYS A 192 -24.54 8.05 12.42
C LYS A 192 -24.75 8.78 11.09
N ARG A 193 -24.48 8.13 9.99
CA ARG A 193 -24.69 8.73 8.67
C ARG A 193 -26.16 9.09 8.47
N ALA A 194 -27.06 8.17 8.82
CA ALA A 194 -28.49 8.45 8.68
C ALA A 194 -28.92 9.65 9.53
N GLU A 195 -28.36 9.75 10.73
CA GLU A 195 -28.64 10.87 11.63
C GLU A 195 -28.24 12.21 11.01
N PHE A 196 -27.05 12.27 10.45
CA PHE A 196 -26.57 13.50 9.81
C PHE A 196 -27.40 13.85 8.58
N ILE A 197 -27.71 12.86 7.74
CA ILE A 197 -28.48 13.12 6.52
C ILE A 197 -29.87 13.62 6.89
N ALA A 198 -30.51 13.02 7.89
CA ALA A 198 -31.84 13.48 8.33
C ALA A 198 -31.81 14.92 8.84
N ALA A 199 -30.69 15.36 9.39
CA ALA A 199 -30.52 16.72 9.88
C ALA A 199 -30.07 17.70 8.80
N GLY A 200 -29.88 17.24 7.57
CA GLY A 200 -29.42 18.09 6.47
C GLY A 200 -27.93 18.41 6.53
N LEU A 201 -27.15 17.66 7.30
CA LEU A 201 -25.72 17.89 7.50
C LEU A 201 -24.93 17.01 6.54
N THR A 202 -24.61 17.57 5.36
CA THR A 202 -24.05 16.78 4.27
C THR A 202 -22.66 17.24 3.84
N ALA A 203 -22.06 18.21 4.53
CA ALA A 203 -20.73 18.70 4.19
C ALA A 203 -19.67 17.64 4.44
N PRO A 204 -18.48 17.76 3.82
CA PRO A 204 -17.44 16.73 3.96
C PRO A 204 -17.04 16.42 5.40
N ARG A 205 -17.07 17.40 6.30
CA ARG A 205 -16.69 17.14 7.70
C ARG A 205 -17.54 16.03 8.31
N TYR A 206 -18.79 15.88 7.87
CA TYR A 206 -19.70 14.88 8.44
C TYR A 206 -19.34 13.47 8.00
N HIS A 207 -18.51 13.34 6.97
CA HIS A 207 -17.94 12.03 6.65
C HIS A 207 -17.13 11.50 7.83
N ALA A 208 -16.20 12.31 8.33
CA ALA A 208 -15.37 11.89 9.47
C ALA A 208 -16.22 11.72 10.72
N LEU A 209 -17.16 12.62 10.96
CA LEU A 209 -18.00 12.51 12.16
C LEU A 209 -18.92 11.31 12.14
N SER A 210 -19.28 10.81 10.95
CA SER A 210 -20.11 9.60 10.85
C SER A 210 -19.28 8.32 11.01
N ARG A 211 -17.96 8.43 10.99
CA ARG A 211 -17.05 7.30 11.12
C ARG A 211 -16.03 7.58 12.23
N PRO A 212 -16.49 7.80 13.47
CA PRO A 212 -15.53 8.10 14.55
C PRO A 212 -14.52 6.98 14.70
N LEU A 213 -13.39 7.32 15.30
CA LEU A 213 -12.28 6.36 15.38
C LEU A 213 -12.66 5.05 16.05
N GLU A 214 -13.64 5.11 16.96
CA GLU A 214 -14.11 3.89 17.63
C GLU A 214 -14.75 2.89 16.65
N CYS A 215 -15.25 3.35 15.50
CA CYS A 215 -15.77 2.41 14.50
C CYS A 215 -14.66 1.51 13.97
N GLU A 216 -13.48 2.07 13.76
CA GLU A 216 -12.34 1.27 13.34
C GLU A 216 -11.78 0.47 14.52
N ALA A 217 -11.58 1.11 15.65
CA ALA A 217 -10.95 0.45 16.79
C ALA A 217 -11.76 -0.74 17.28
N GLU A 218 -13.09 -0.60 17.35
CA GLU A 218 -13.95 -1.72 17.76
C GLU A 218 -13.82 -2.88 16.78
N ALA A 219 -13.84 -2.59 15.48
CA ALA A 219 -13.74 -3.65 14.49
C ALA A 219 -12.37 -4.32 14.53
N ILE A 220 -11.30 -3.57 14.82
CA ILE A 220 -9.98 -4.17 15.00
C ILE A 220 -10.00 -5.13 16.18
N ALA A 221 -10.55 -4.70 17.33
CA ALA A 221 -10.61 -5.57 18.51
C ALA A 221 -11.43 -6.82 18.23
N ARG A 222 -12.54 -6.66 17.50
CA ARG A 222 -13.38 -7.79 17.12
C ARG A 222 -12.61 -8.78 16.25
N MET A 223 -11.90 -8.27 15.25
CA MET A 223 -11.13 -9.14 14.35
C MET A 223 -10.01 -9.87 15.09
N ILE A 224 -9.34 -9.18 16.02
CA ILE A 224 -8.31 -9.82 16.81
C ILE A 224 -8.89 -11.00 17.60
N ASN A 225 -10.05 -10.80 18.22
CA ASN A 225 -10.70 -11.87 18.96
C ASN A 225 -11.18 -12.99 18.04
N LEU A 226 -11.75 -12.64 16.88
CA LEU A 226 -12.19 -13.67 15.95
C LEU A 226 -11.01 -14.48 15.41
N ALA A 227 -9.88 -13.83 15.16
CA ALA A 227 -8.70 -14.54 14.70
C ALA A 227 -8.21 -15.53 15.75
N GLN A 228 -8.26 -15.14 17.03
CA GLN A 228 -7.89 -16.06 18.10
C GLN A 228 -8.86 -17.26 18.15
N ILE A 229 -10.15 -17.00 18.05
CA ILE A 229 -11.16 -18.07 18.04
C ILE A 229 -10.94 -19.01 16.86
N ALA A 230 -10.49 -18.48 15.74
CA ALA A 230 -10.25 -19.27 14.52
C ALA A 230 -8.94 -20.07 14.55
N GLY A 231 -8.35 -20.25 15.74
CA GLY A 231 -7.13 -21.02 15.86
C GLY A 231 -5.88 -20.19 15.80
N ASN A 232 -5.95 -18.96 16.29
CA ASN A 232 -4.83 -18.01 16.26
C ASN A 232 -4.37 -17.74 14.84
N ALA A 233 -5.32 -17.46 13.97
CA ALA A 233 -5.06 -17.23 12.56
C ALA A 233 -4.28 -15.92 12.34
N PRO A 234 -3.33 -15.90 11.42
CA PRO A 234 -2.63 -14.65 11.09
C PRO A 234 -3.59 -13.59 10.55
N LEU A 235 -3.34 -12.34 10.92
CA LEU A 235 -4.24 -11.25 10.59
C LEU A 235 -3.43 -10.01 10.24
N TYR A 236 -3.86 -9.29 9.20
CA TYR A 236 -3.21 -8.05 8.76
C TYR A 236 -4.29 -6.98 8.68
N ILE A 237 -4.10 -5.91 9.45
CA ILE A 237 -5.03 -4.78 9.48
C ILE A 237 -4.56 -3.74 8.47
N VAL A 238 -5.44 -3.35 7.53
CA VAL A 238 -5.07 -2.37 6.52
C VAL A 238 -5.37 -0.96 7.01
N HIS A 239 -4.66 0.00 6.51
CA HIS A 239 -4.85 1.45 6.61
C HIS A 239 -5.31 1.94 8.00
N LEU A 240 -4.60 1.54 9.02
CA LEU A 240 -4.88 2.00 10.39
C LEU A 240 -4.85 3.53 10.46
N SER A 241 -5.85 4.13 11.09
CA SER A 241 -5.98 5.59 11.14
C SER A 241 -5.91 6.18 12.53
N ASN A 242 -5.75 5.37 13.60
CA ASN A 242 -5.89 5.93 14.94
C ASN A 242 -5.14 5.12 15.99
N GLY A 243 -4.88 5.78 17.12
CA GLY A 243 -4.09 5.19 18.19
C GLY A 243 -4.82 4.16 19.03
N LEU A 244 -6.14 4.27 19.18
CA LEU A 244 -6.86 3.25 19.96
C LEU A 244 -6.79 1.90 19.28
N GLY A 245 -6.96 1.88 17.94
CA GLY A 245 -6.78 0.63 17.19
C GLY A 245 -5.37 0.08 17.38
N LEU A 246 -4.37 0.97 17.37
CA LEU A 246 -3.00 0.53 17.58
C LEU A 246 -2.81 -0.07 18.98
N ASP A 247 -3.48 0.50 20.00
CA ASP A 247 -3.40 -0.07 21.33
C ASP A 247 -3.90 -1.50 21.38
N TYR A 248 -5.00 -1.79 20.68
CA TYR A 248 -5.51 -3.16 20.61
C TYR A 248 -4.52 -4.09 19.92
N LEU A 249 -3.85 -3.59 18.89
CA LEU A 249 -2.84 -4.39 18.19
C LEU A 249 -1.62 -4.65 19.08
N ARG A 250 -1.20 -3.65 19.86
CA ARG A 250 -0.11 -3.86 20.80
C ARG A 250 -0.46 -4.92 21.83
N LEU A 251 -1.70 -4.90 22.34
CA LEU A 251 -2.16 -5.90 23.30
C LEU A 251 -2.15 -7.30 22.67
N ALA A 252 -2.61 -7.41 21.43
CA ALA A 252 -2.60 -8.70 20.73
C ALA A 252 -1.18 -9.24 20.62
N ARG A 253 -0.23 -8.38 20.26
CA ARG A 253 1.17 -8.80 20.16
C ARG A 253 1.76 -9.20 21.48
N ALA A 254 1.42 -8.48 22.55
CA ALA A 254 1.87 -8.85 23.90
C ALA A 254 1.38 -10.24 24.26
N ASN A 255 0.25 -10.66 23.70
CA ASN A 255 -0.30 -12.00 23.92
C ASN A 255 0.13 -13.00 22.84
N HIS A 256 1.15 -12.64 22.05
CA HIS A 256 1.76 -13.52 21.03
C HIS A 256 0.82 -13.89 19.89
N GLN A 257 -0.16 -13.03 19.61
CA GLN A 257 -0.99 -13.25 18.43
C GLN A 257 -0.26 -12.79 17.17
N PRO A 258 -0.40 -13.52 16.07
CA PRO A 258 0.26 -13.15 14.82
C PRO A 258 -0.54 -12.11 14.05
N VAL A 259 -0.39 -10.84 14.46
CA VAL A 259 -1.09 -9.73 13.85
C VAL A 259 -0.10 -8.70 13.35
N TRP A 260 -0.38 -8.11 12.20
CA TRP A 260 0.44 -7.07 11.58
C TRP A 260 -0.46 -5.93 11.14
N VAL A 261 0.14 -4.76 10.93
CA VAL A 261 -0.68 -3.59 10.62
C VAL A 261 0.06 -2.64 9.68
N GLU A 262 -0.71 -2.04 8.78
CA GLU A 262 -0.19 -0.96 7.94
C GLU A 262 -0.88 0.35 8.29
N THR A 263 -0.18 1.46 8.03
CA THR A 263 -0.82 2.75 7.93
C THR A 263 -0.45 3.37 6.58
N CYS A 264 -0.87 4.60 6.35
CA CYS A 264 -0.66 5.26 5.08
C CYS A 264 -0.20 6.69 5.32
N PRO A 265 0.50 7.31 4.35
CA PRO A 265 0.96 8.69 4.56
C PRO A 265 -0.15 9.67 4.90
N GLN A 266 -1.36 9.47 4.37
CA GLN A 266 -2.44 10.42 4.65
C GLN A 266 -2.78 10.46 6.14
N TYR A 267 -2.61 9.36 6.86
CA TYR A 267 -2.90 9.36 8.30
C TYR A 267 -1.74 9.90 9.12
N LEU A 268 -0.55 9.98 8.52
CA LEU A 268 0.63 10.52 9.19
C LEU A 268 0.79 12.02 8.96
N LEU A 269 0.23 12.55 7.87
CA LEU A 269 0.57 13.90 7.44
C LEU A 269 -0.64 14.79 7.17
N LEU A 270 -1.83 14.24 7.01
CA LEU A 270 -3.07 15.02 6.83
C LEU A 270 -3.96 14.81 8.05
N ASP A 271 -4.91 15.69 8.25
CA ASP A 271 -5.83 15.55 9.36
C ASP A 271 -7.23 16.06 8.95
N GLU A 272 -8.17 15.93 9.87
CA GLU A 272 -9.58 16.16 9.57
C GLU A 272 -9.89 17.62 9.18
N ARG A 273 -8.99 18.55 9.45
CA ARG A 273 -9.20 19.94 9.02
C ARG A 273 -9.25 20.05 7.49
N SER A 274 -8.69 19.08 6.78
CA SER A 274 -8.78 19.05 5.32
C SER A 274 -10.23 19.04 4.84
N TYR A 275 -11.14 18.46 5.61
CA TYR A 275 -12.55 18.40 5.21
C TYR A 275 -13.24 19.77 5.25
N ASP A 276 -12.67 20.73 5.97
CA ASP A 276 -13.25 22.06 6.08
C ASP A 276 -12.74 23.03 5.03
N THR A 277 -11.84 22.58 4.16
CA THR A 277 -11.37 23.42 3.07
C THR A 277 -12.42 23.48 1.96
N GLU A 278 -12.23 24.40 1.03
CA GLU A 278 -13.19 24.62 -0.05
C GLU A 278 -13.45 23.32 -0.84
N ASP A 279 -12.43 22.53 -1.07
CA ASP A 279 -12.54 21.31 -1.86
C ASP A 279 -12.49 20.05 -0.97
N GLY A 280 -13.18 20.11 0.18
CA GLY A 280 -13.11 19.03 1.15
C GLY A 280 -13.50 17.67 0.62
N MET A 281 -14.35 17.61 -0.39
CA MET A 281 -14.74 16.31 -0.99
C MET A 281 -13.55 15.52 -1.52
N LYS A 282 -12.48 16.19 -1.91
CA LYS A 282 -11.34 15.50 -2.49
C LYS A 282 -10.55 14.69 -1.45
N PHE A 283 -10.84 14.90 -0.15
CA PHE A 283 -10.16 14.17 0.93
C PHE A 283 -10.99 13.01 1.49
N ILE A 284 -12.15 12.71 0.91
CA ILE A 284 -13.02 11.67 1.44
C ILE A 284 -12.45 10.30 1.13
N LEU A 285 -12.20 9.55 2.21
CA LEU A 285 -11.73 8.16 2.15
C LEU A 285 -12.22 7.46 3.42
N SER A 286 -12.18 6.14 3.45
CA SER A 286 -12.58 5.38 4.63
C SER A 286 -11.36 4.87 5.34
N UNK A 287 -10.96 5.20 7.01
CA UNK A 287 -10.75 5.22 7.32
C UNK A 287 -10.60 5.84 7.30
N PRO A 288 -11.58 7.58 7.65
CA PRO A 288 -11.38 9.01 7.25
C PRO A 288 -10.15 9.59 7.93
N LEU A 289 -9.76 10.80 7.55
CA LEU A 289 -8.70 11.53 8.24
C LEU A 289 -9.16 11.84 9.66
N ARG A 290 -8.22 11.86 10.61
CA ARG A 290 -8.51 12.06 12.03
C ARG A 290 -7.94 13.38 12.53
N ASN A 291 -8.09 13.67 13.82
CA ASN A 291 -7.48 14.86 14.38
C ASN A 291 -5.96 14.67 14.52
N VAL A 292 -5.27 15.80 14.71
CA VAL A 292 -3.81 15.80 14.65
C VAL A 292 -3.17 14.97 15.78
N ARG A 293 -3.87 14.78 16.89
CA ARG A 293 -3.32 13.95 17.98
C ARG A 293 -3.14 12.51 17.54
N GLU A 294 -3.99 12.02 16.62
CA GLU A 294 -3.85 10.66 16.13
C GLU A 294 -2.58 10.50 15.30
N GLN A 295 -2.15 11.55 14.60
CA GLN A 295 -0.89 11.50 13.87
C GLN A 295 0.28 11.17 14.79
N ASP A 296 0.32 11.83 15.96
CA ASP A 296 1.42 11.59 16.88
C ASP A 296 1.45 10.15 17.37
N LYS A 297 0.28 9.59 17.63
CA LYS A 297 0.19 8.19 18.06
C LYS A 297 0.68 7.24 16.98
N LEU A 298 0.31 7.52 15.73
CA LEU A 298 0.76 6.67 14.63
C LEU A 298 2.27 6.82 14.40
N TRP A 299 2.81 8.05 14.48
CA TRP A 299 4.25 8.23 14.35
C TRP A 299 5.01 7.49 15.46
N CYS A 300 4.46 7.43 16.68
CA CYS A 300 5.06 6.61 17.72
C CYS A 300 5.13 5.15 17.29
N GLY A 301 4.05 4.64 16.71
CA GLY A 301 4.04 3.25 16.22
C GLY A 301 5.02 3.02 15.07
N ILE A 302 5.19 4.02 14.22
CA ILE A 302 6.20 3.95 13.15
C ILE A 302 7.59 3.84 13.75
N SER A 303 7.87 4.70 14.75
CA SER A 303 9.21 4.78 15.34
C SER A 303 9.57 3.57 16.18
N ASP A 304 8.61 3.01 16.91
CA ASP A 304 8.91 1.94 17.87
C ASP A 304 8.67 0.54 17.33
N GLY A 305 8.25 0.40 16.08
CA GLY A 305 8.10 -0.90 15.46
C GLY A 305 6.72 -1.52 15.57
N ALA A 306 5.76 -0.83 16.18
CA ALA A 306 4.41 -1.40 16.30
C ALA A 306 3.67 -1.41 14.97
N ILE A 307 3.97 -0.46 14.09
CA ILE A 307 3.38 -0.43 12.74
C ILE A 307 4.39 -1.06 11.79
N ASP A 308 3.94 -1.99 10.97
CA ASP A 308 4.83 -2.83 10.18
C ASP A 308 5.07 -2.31 8.77
N VAL A 309 4.07 -1.66 8.19
CA VAL A 309 4.09 -1.31 6.77
C VAL A 309 3.49 0.07 6.60
N VAL A 310 4.04 0.86 5.67
CA VAL A 310 3.39 2.06 5.17
C VAL A 310 3.05 1.80 3.71
N ALA A 311 1.75 1.71 3.42
CA ALA A 311 1.23 1.52 2.08
C ALA A 311 0.46 2.76 1.67
N THR A 312 -0.24 2.76 0.52
CA THR A 312 -0.92 3.98 0.10
C THR A 312 -2.43 3.93 0.14
N ASP A 313 -3.01 2.78 -0.13
CA ASP A 313 -4.44 2.71 -0.38
C ASP A 313 -4.83 3.60 -1.57
N HIS A 314 -3.97 3.63 -2.59
CA HIS A 314 -4.19 4.46 -3.78
C HIS A 314 -5.49 4.03 -4.46
N CYS A 315 -6.44 4.97 -4.53
CA CYS A 315 -7.75 4.69 -5.10
C CYS A 315 -8.26 6.03 -5.61
N THR A 316 -8.27 6.21 -6.93
CA THR A 316 -8.43 7.56 -7.49
C THR A 316 -9.78 7.76 -8.15
N PHE A 317 -10.44 8.80 -7.71
CA PHE A 317 -11.61 9.33 -8.38
C PHE A 317 -11.34 10.82 -8.57
N SER A 318 -11.53 11.33 -9.78
CA SER A 318 -11.21 12.73 -10.04
C SER A 318 -12.11 13.64 -9.19
N MET A 319 -11.67 14.87 -8.99
CA MET A 319 -12.50 15.84 -8.32
C MET A 319 -13.80 16.05 -9.11
N ALA A 320 -13.70 16.05 -10.44
CA ALA A 320 -14.89 16.18 -11.29
C ALA A 320 -15.88 15.03 -11.04
N GLN A 321 -15.38 13.78 -10.95
CA GLN A 321 -16.26 12.66 -10.62
C GLN A 321 -16.92 12.84 -9.26
N ARG A 322 -16.13 13.25 -8.27
CA ARG A 322 -16.65 13.40 -6.90
C ARG A 322 -17.75 14.45 -6.84
N LEU A 323 -17.54 15.57 -7.48
CA LEU A 323 -18.53 16.65 -7.46
C LEU A 323 -19.82 16.25 -8.20
N GLN A 324 -19.66 15.61 -9.35
CA GLN A 324 -20.82 15.21 -10.14
C GLN A 324 -21.65 14.14 -9.43
N ILE A 325 -20.98 13.17 -8.80
CA ILE A 325 -21.68 12.06 -8.16
C ILE A 325 -22.25 12.47 -6.80
N SER A 326 -21.48 13.22 -6.00
CA SER A 326 -21.89 13.55 -4.63
C SER A 326 -22.96 14.62 -4.59
N LYS A 327 -22.91 15.58 -5.50
CA LYS A 327 -23.85 16.73 -5.50
C LYS A 327 -23.90 17.41 -4.13
N GLY A 328 -22.71 17.54 -3.52
CA GLY A 328 -22.57 18.20 -2.24
C GLY A 328 -22.89 17.36 -1.02
N ASP A 329 -23.15 16.08 -1.19
CA ASP A 329 -23.51 15.16 -0.10
C ASP A 329 -22.38 14.17 0.10
N PHE A 330 -21.72 14.25 1.24
CA PHE A 330 -20.56 13.39 1.53
C PHE A 330 -20.90 11.91 1.39
N SER A 331 -22.13 11.53 1.73
CA SER A 331 -22.51 10.11 1.76
C SER A 331 -22.59 9.50 0.37
N ARG A 332 -22.60 10.33 -0.67
CA ARG A 332 -22.63 9.87 -2.05
C ARG A 332 -21.27 9.95 -2.72
N CYS A 333 -20.26 10.47 -2.02
CA CYS A 333 -18.95 10.70 -2.63
C CYS A 333 -18.17 9.39 -2.68
N PRO A 334 -17.58 9.02 -3.82
CA PRO A 334 -16.71 7.85 -3.81
C PRO A 334 -15.50 8.10 -2.91
N ASN A 335 -15.08 7.06 -2.21
CA ASN A 335 -14.00 7.10 -1.23
C ASN A 335 -12.67 6.73 -1.86
N GLY A 336 -11.63 7.47 -1.56
CA GLY A 336 -10.28 7.12 -1.99
C GLY A 336 -9.42 8.33 -2.26
N LEU A 337 -8.11 8.16 -2.15
CA LEU A 337 -7.12 9.21 -2.44
C LEU A 337 -6.03 8.68 -3.34
N PRO A 338 -5.44 9.52 -4.20
CA PRO A 338 -4.18 9.16 -4.83
C PRO A 338 -3.03 9.22 -3.84
N GLY A 339 -1.97 8.46 -4.09
CA GLY A 339 -0.81 8.49 -3.19
C GLY A 339 0.36 7.63 -3.62
N VAL A 340 0.19 6.76 -4.63
CA VAL A 340 1.22 5.77 -4.93
C VAL A 340 2.53 6.42 -5.38
N GLU A 341 2.46 7.58 -6.00
CA GLU A 341 3.67 8.26 -6.47
C GLU A 341 4.43 8.94 -5.33
N ASN A 342 3.75 9.30 -4.25
CA ASN A 342 4.33 10.16 -3.23
C ASN A 342 4.78 9.41 -1.97
N ARG A 343 4.43 8.14 -1.84
CA ARG A 343 4.66 7.39 -0.60
C ARG A 343 6.11 7.42 -0.15
N MET A 344 7.03 7.05 -1.05
CA MET A 344 8.43 6.93 -0.69
C MET A 344 9.00 8.29 -0.33
N GLN A 345 8.74 9.30 -1.14
CA GLN A 345 9.28 10.63 -0.90
C GLN A 345 8.72 11.24 0.39
N LEU A 346 7.42 11.12 0.60
CA LEU A 346 6.80 11.68 1.81
C LEU A 346 7.37 11.03 3.08
N LEU A 347 7.48 9.70 3.08
CA LEU A 347 7.98 9.03 4.27
C LEU A 347 9.47 9.29 4.45
N PHE A 348 10.24 9.36 3.38
CA PHE A 348 11.64 9.70 3.49
C PHE A 348 11.81 11.10 4.09
N SER A 349 11.09 12.06 3.56
CA SER A 349 11.19 13.45 4.02
C SER A 349 10.73 13.61 5.47
N SER A 350 9.57 13.06 5.79
CA SER A 350 8.94 13.28 7.10
C SER A 350 9.45 12.32 8.17
N GLY A 351 10.05 11.22 7.76
CA GLY A 351 10.55 10.23 8.69
C GLY A 351 12.05 10.22 8.81
N VAL A 352 12.76 10.02 7.69
CA VAL A 352 14.22 9.91 7.71
C VAL A 352 14.86 11.27 7.93
N MET A 353 14.47 12.26 7.14
CA MET A 353 15.12 13.57 7.19
C MET A 353 14.84 14.32 8.46
N THR A 354 13.76 13.99 9.16
CA THR A 354 13.46 14.59 10.46
C THR A 354 14.11 13.84 11.63
N GLY A 355 14.69 12.68 11.35
CA GLY A 355 15.27 11.85 12.40
C GLY A 355 14.28 10.99 13.17
N ARG A 356 13.02 10.96 12.76
CA ARG A 356 12.04 10.09 13.43
C ARG A 356 12.34 8.62 13.24
N ILE A 357 12.87 8.24 12.07
CA ILE A 357 13.24 6.86 11.78
C ILE A 357 14.60 6.84 11.08
N THR A 358 15.24 5.68 11.15
CA THR A 358 16.49 5.45 10.44
C THR A 358 16.23 5.13 8.97
N PRO A 359 17.25 5.24 8.11
CA PRO A 359 17.08 4.74 6.74
C PRO A 359 16.74 3.24 6.70
N GLU A 360 17.28 2.44 7.62
CA GLU A 360 16.96 1.00 7.68
C GLU A 360 15.49 0.79 7.98
N ARG A 361 14.93 1.56 8.92
CA ARG A 361 13.52 1.45 9.25
C ARG A 361 12.65 1.86 8.07
N PHE A 362 13.08 2.88 7.32
CA PHE A 362 12.39 3.28 6.09
C PHE A 362 12.30 2.10 5.12
N VAL A 363 13.40 1.37 4.92
CA VAL A 363 13.39 0.19 4.06
C VAL A 363 12.43 -0.86 4.61
N GLU A 364 12.45 -1.08 5.91
CA GLU A 364 11.57 -2.06 6.52
C GLU A 364 10.10 -1.75 6.23
N LEU A 365 9.71 -0.49 6.42
CA LEU A 365 8.31 -0.08 6.28
C LEU A 365 7.83 -0.09 4.83
N THR A 366 8.71 0.23 3.89
CA THR A 366 8.30 0.48 2.51
C THR A 366 8.61 -0.66 1.57
N SER A 367 9.48 -1.59 1.95
CA SER A 367 9.98 -2.60 1.03
C SER A 367 10.14 -3.97 1.67
N ALA A 368 10.93 -4.08 2.75
CA ALA A 368 11.30 -5.38 3.28
C ALA A 368 10.15 -6.09 3.97
N MET A 369 9.45 -5.39 4.88
CA MET A 369 8.34 -6.02 5.61
C MET A 369 7.17 -6.34 4.68
N PRO A 370 6.76 -5.43 3.78
CA PRO A 370 5.73 -5.83 2.81
C PRO A 370 6.12 -7.05 2.00
N ALA A 371 7.37 -7.15 1.56
CA ALA A 371 7.80 -8.32 0.79
C ALA A 371 7.74 -9.59 1.64
N ARG A 372 8.18 -9.51 2.90
CA ARG A 372 8.16 -10.68 3.79
C ARG A 372 6.75 -11.14 4.08
N LEU A 373 5.85 -10.21 4.39
CA LEU A 373 4.48 -10.56 4.77
C LEU A 373 3.70 -11.16 3.62
N PHE A 374 4.03 -10.77 2.40
CA PHE A 374 3.19 -11.12 1.27
C PHE A 374 3.86 -12.06 0.27
N GLY A 375 4.87 -12.81 0.72
CA GLY A 375 5.39 -13.93 -0.04
C GLY A 375 6.33 -13.56 -1.18
N LEU A 376 6.98 -12.40 -1.10
CA LEU A 376 7.88 -11.92 -2.14
C LEU A 376 9.34 -11.82 -1.70
N TRP A 377 9.63 -12.17 -0.46
CA TRP A 377 10.99 -12.09 0.07
C TRP A 377 11.73 -13.39 -0.19
N PRO A 378 13.00 -13.38 -0.59
CA PRO A 378 13.88 -12.23 -0.81
C PRO A 378 14.00 -11.79 -2.27
N GLN A 379 13.07 -12.20 -3.12
CA GLN A 379 13.08 -11.73 -4.51
C GLN A 379 12.96 -10.21 -4.54
N LYS A 380 12.08 -9.65 -3.71
CA LYS A 380 11.85 -8.21 -3.58
C LYS A 380 12.15 -7.78 -2.15
N GLY A 381 12.37 -6.50 -1.94
CA GLY A 381 12.48 -5.94 -0.60
C GLY A 381 13.89 -5.84 -0.06
N ILE A 382 14.89 -6.31 -0.79
CA ILE A 382 16.27 -6.32 -0.34
C ILE A 382 17.18 -6.20 -1.56
N LEU A 383 18.34 -5.55 -1.37
CA LEU A 383 19.41 -5.53 -2.37
C LEU A 383 20.49 -6.50 -1.90
N ALA A 384 20.41 -7.72 -2.37
CA ALA A 384 21.34 -8.80 -2.01
C ALA A 384 21.53 -9.68 -3.22
N PRO A 385 22.69 -10.36 -3.34
CA PRO A 385 22.91 -11.22 -4.49
C PRO A 385 21.76 -12.22 -4.67
N GLY A 386 21.21 -12.28 -5.87
CA GLY A 386 20.10 -13.15 -6.22
C GLY A 386 18.75 -12.46 -6.20
N SER A 387 18.63 -11.30 -5.56
CA SER A 387 17.37 -10.55 -5.56
C SER A 387 17.20 -9.80 -6.87
N ASP A 388 15.97 -9.44 -7.20
CA ASP A 388 15.74 -8.61 -8.38
C ASP A 388 16.45 -7.27 -8.23
N GLY A 389 16.92 -6.73 -9.34
CA GLY A 389 17.57 -5.43 -9.37
C GLY A 389 16.57 -4.29 -9.39
N ASP A 390 15.74 -4.24 -8.36
CA ASP A 390 14.73 -3.19 -8.16
C ASP A 390 15.32 -2.17 -7.20
N VAL A 391 15.51 -0.95 -7.68
CA VAL A 391 16.28 0.06 -6.95
C VAL A 391 15.56 1.40 -7.02
N VAL A 392 15.56 2.13 -5.92
CA VAL A 392 15.22 3.55 -5.95
C VAL A 392 16.39 4.35 -5.38
N ILE A 393 16.79 5.38 -6.10
CA ILE A 393 17.89 6.26 -5.67
C ILE A 393 17.26 7.57 -5.23
N ILE A 394 17.55 7.96 -3.98
CA ILE A 394 17.01 9.20 -3.40
C ILE A 394 18.18 10.12 -3.07
N ASP A 395 18.08 11.36 -3.54
CA ASP A 395 19.08 12.40 -3.24
C ASP A 395 18.57 13.22 -2.06
N PRO A 396 19.16 13.05 -0.87
CA PRO A 396 18.68 13.78 0.31
C PRO A 396 18.99 15.27 0.29
N ARG A 397 19.84 15.71 -0.64
CA ARG A 397 20.24 17.12 -0.73
C ARG A 397 19.23 17.98 -1.46
N GLN A 398 18.35 17.37 -2.28
CA GLN A 398 17.37 18.11 -3.06
C GLN A 398 16.10 18.36 -2.27
N SER A 399 15.51 19.52 -2.50
CA SER A 399 14.21 19.87 -1.92
C SER A 399 13.21 20.01 -3.07
N GLN A 400 12.01 19.46 -2.91
CA GLN A 400 10.97 19.52 -3.95
C GLN A 400 9.65 19.84 -3.34
N GLN A 401 8.87 20.68 -4.03
CA GLN A 401 7.48 20.90 -3.66
C GLN A 401 6.60 20.02 -4.53
N ILE A 402 5.68 19.29 -3.92
CA ILE A 402 4.76 18.44 -4.66
C ILE A 402 3.72 19.33 -5.33
N GLN A 403 3.57 19.16 -6.64
CA GLN A 403 2.56 19.85 -7.45
C GLN A 403 1.94 18.83 -8.37
N HIS A 404 0.61 18.81 -8.40
CA HIS A 404 -0.12 17.81 -9.18
C HIS A 404 0.32 17.80 -10.64
N ARG A 405 0.61 18.96 -11.22
CA ARG A 405 0.98 19.01 -12.63
C ARG A 405 2.24 18.26 -12.96
N HIS A 406 3.06 17.91 -11.96
CA HIS A 406 4.28 17.14 -12.17
C HIS A 406 4.09 15.65 -11.88
N LEU A 407 2.91 15.23 -11.43
CA LEU A 407 2.66 13.83 -11.08
C LEU A 407 2.16 13.08 -12.30
N HIS A 408 2.18 11.76 -12.19
CA HIS A 408 1.98 10.89 -13.36
C HIS A 408 0.74 10.01 -13.26
N ASP A 409 -0.03 10.13 -12.18
CA ASP A 409 -1.31 9.42 -12.13
C ASP A 409 -2.35 10.17 -12.97
N ASN A 410 -3.51 9.57 -13.09
CA ASN A 410 -4.56 10.11 -13.95
C ASN A 410 -5.62 10.91 -13.19
N ALA A 411 -5.36 11.26 -11.93
CA ALA A 411 -6.26 12.13 -11.17
C ALA A 411 -6.06 13.58 -11.61
N ASP A 412 -7.03 14.41 -11.29
CA ASP A 412 -6.96 15.84 -11.63
C ASP A 412 -6.61 16.70 -10.42
N TYR A 413 -6.08 16.11 -9.35
CA TYR A 413 -5.67 16.83 -8.15
C TYR A 413 -4.71 15.94 -7.37
N SER A 414 -4.05 16.55 -6.36
CA SER A 414 -3.26 15.79 -5.40
C SER A 414 -3.59 16.26 -3.99
N PRO A 415 -3.82 15.33 -3.06
CA PRO A 415 -3.98 15.74 -1.65
C PRO A 415 -2.70 16.30 -1.06
N TRP A 416 -1.57 16.12 -1.75
CA TRP A 416 -0.26 16.54 -1.29
C TRP A 416 0.19 17.87 -1.90
N GLU A 417 -0.72 18.54 -2.63
CA GLU A 417 -0.38 19.79 -3.30
C GLU A 417 0.27 20.75 -2.33
N GLY A 418 1.44 21.26 -2.69
CA GLY A 418 2.12 22.26 -1.90
C GLY A 418 3.04 21.73 -0.80
N PHE A 419 3.02 20.43 -0.51
CA PHE A 419 3.96 19.86 0.46
C PHE A 419 5.39 20.03 -0.05
N THR A 420 6.29 20.48 0.82
CA THR A 420 7.71 20.54 0.49
C THR A 420 8.40 19.35 1.11
N CYS A 421 9.13 18.59 0.29
CA CYS A 421 9.85 17.42 0.74
C CYS A 421 11.35 17.68 0.68
N GLN A 422 12.06 17.24 1.72
CA GLN A 422 13.50 17.15 1.66
C GLN A 422 13.85 15.75 1.19
N GLY A 423 14.52 15.68 0.03
CA GLY A 423 14.82 14.45 -0.65
C GLY A 423 13.99 14.30 -1.92
N ALA A 424 14.67 13.85 -2.97
CA ALA A 424 14.02 13.67 -4.27
C ALA A 424 14.30 12.27 -4.80
N ILE A 425 13.28 11.65 -5.39
CA ILE A 425 13.48 10.42 -6.14
C ILE A 425 14.18 10.80 -7.44
N VAL A 426 15.41 10.34 -7.61
CA VAL A 426 16.16 10.72 -8.82
C VAL A 426 16.21 9.60 -9.84
N ARG A 427 16.04 8.35 -9.43
CA ARG A 427 16.05 7.26 -10.41
C ARG A 427 15.35 6.05 -9.81
N THR A 428 14.59 5.35 -10.65
CA THR A 428 13.97 4.07 -10.31
C THR A 428 14.38 3.04 -11.34
N LEU A 429 14.86 1.88 -10.87
CA LEU A 429 15.16 0.75 -11.75
C LEU A 429 14.26 -0.42 -11.36
N SER A 430 13.71 -1.09 -12.37
CA SER A 430 12.95 -2.33 -12.19
C SER A 430 13.67 -3.44 -12.93
N ARG A 431 14.10 -4.44 -12.21
CA ARG A 431 14.90 -5.54 -12.77
C ARG A 431 16.03 -4.99 -13.65
N GLY A 432 16.75 -4.01 -13.09
CA GLY A 432 17.92 -3.42 -13.72
C GLY A 432 17.65 -2.40 -14.80
N GLU A 433 16.42 -2.20 -15.20
CA GLU A 433 16.06 -1.26 -16.26
C GLU A 433 15.59 0.06 -15.64
N THR A 434 16.17 1.17 -16.08
CA THR A 434 15.70 2.49 -15.62
C THR A 434 14.31 2.75 -16.17
N ILE A 435 13.36 3.02 -15.26
CA ILE A 435 11.99 3.34 -15.65
C ILE A 435 11.60 4.76 -15.25
N PHE A 436 12.46 5.46 -14.51
CA PHE A 436 12.27 6.86 -14.15
C PHE A 436 13.66 7.46 -13.88
N CYS A 437 13.89 8.65 -14.39
CA CYS A 437 15.17 9.33 -14.19
C CYS A 437 14.97 10.83 -14.28
N ASP A 438 15.31 11.53 -13.18
CA ASP A 438 15.31 12.99 -13.14
C ASP A 438 14.05 13.61 -13.72
N GLY A 439 12.91 13.15 -13.22
CA GLY A 439 11.62 13.72 -13.59
C GLY A 439 10.97 13.09 -14.82
N THR A 440 11.69 12.23 -15.54
CA THR A 440 11.20 11.67 -16.80
C THR A 440 10.88 10.19 -16.64
N PHE A 441 9.64 9.83 -16.97
CA PHE A 441 9.21 8.45 -17.02
C PHE A 441 9.75 7.81 -18.31
N THR A 442 10.43 6.67 -18.16
CA THR A 442 11.01 5.96 -19.31
C THR A 442 10.58 4.50 -19.39
N GLY A 443 9.60 4.11 -18.57
CA GLY A 443 9.11 2.73 -18.59
C GLY A 443 8.20 2.46 -19.77
N LYS A 444 7.83 1.19 -19.93
CA LYS A 444 6.95 0.78 -21.03
C LYS A 444 5.79 -0.04 -20.49
N ALA A 445 4.61 0.22 -21.05
CA ALA A 445 3.43 -0.56 -20.74
C ALA A 445 3.69 -2.03 -21.06
N GLY A 446 3.31 -2.90 -20.13
CA GLY A 446 3.41 -4.32 -20.34
C GLY A 446 4.73 -4.96 -19.98
N ARG A 447 5.72 -4.17 -19.51
CA ARG A 447 6.98 -4.78 -19.10
C ARG A 447 6.88 -5.46 -17.72
N GLY A 448 5.91 -5.07 -16.92
CA GLY A 448 5.71 -5.67 -15.59
C GLY A 448 5.23 -7.11 -15.69
N ARG A 449 5.62 -7.91 -14.71
CA ARG A 449 5.29 -9.34 -14.68
C ARG A 449 4.37 -9.66 -13.53
N PHE A 450 3.42 -10.55 -13.76
CA PHE A 450 2.63 -11.12 -12.67
C PHE A 450 3.53 -11.98 -11.80
N LEU A 451 3.47 -11.74 -10.47
CA LEU A 451 4.30 -12.49 -9.52
C LEU A 451 3.44 -13.51 -8.79
N ARG A 452 3.91 -14.76 -8.78
CA ARG A 452 3.30 -15.81 -7.98
C ARG A 452 3.95 -15.75 -6.61
N ARG A 453 3.15 -15.55 -5.58
CA ARG A 453 3.68 -15.34 -4.23
C ARG A 453 3.67 -16.64 -3.44
N LYS A 454 4.67 -16.77 -2.57
CA LYS A 454 4.82 -17.93 -1.71
C LYS A 454 3.74 -17.95 -0.64
N PRO A 455 3.40 -19.13 -0.11
CA PRO A 455 2.52 -19.18 1.05
C PRO A 455 3.07 -18.32 2.19
N PHE A 456 2.16 -17.84 3.03
CA PHE A 456 2.52 -16.96 4.13
C PHE A 456 3.36 -17.68 5.17
N VAL A 457 4.45 -17.04 5.58
CA VAL A 457 5.29 -17.47 6.69
C VAL A 457 5.50 -16.24 7.58
N PRO A 458 5.24 -16.34 8.89
CA PRO A 458 5.45 -15.18 9.74
C PRO A 458 6.89 -14.69 9.67
N PRO A 459 7.10 -13.37 9.51
CA PRO A 459 8.46 -12.85 9.54
C PRO A 459 9.12 -13.09 10.90
N VAL A 460 10.41 -13.35 10.86
CA VAL A 460 11.20 -13.49 12.09
C VAL A 460 11.54 -12.08 12.56
N LEU A 461 11.20 -11.79 13.82
CA LEU A 461 11.47 -10.47 14.40
C LEU A 461 12.80 -10.42 15.11
#